data_35f8dca08ea90cb1aee6bf2269ebef4f
#
_entry.id   35f8dca08ea90cb1aee6bf2269ebef4f
#
_cell.length_a   1.000
_cell.length_b   1.000
_cell.length_c   1.000
_cell.angle_alpha   90.00
_cell.angle_beta   90.00
_cell.angle_gamma   90.00
#
_symmetry.space_group_name_H-M   'P 1'
#
loop_
_entity.id
_entity.type
_entity.pdbx_description
1 polymer ?
#
loop_
_entity_poly.entity_id
_entity_poly.type
_entity_poly.pdbx_seq_one_letter_code
_entity_poly.pdbx_strand_id
1 'polypeptide(L)' 'MKLVTVLLPEAYLEGLDELVRSGMYPSRSAAIRAAVRDMLKREVWPKRE' A
#
# COMPACT_ATOMS: atom_id res chain seq x y z
N MET A 1 12.61 -3.33 9.19
CA MET A 1 12.14 -2.66 7.99
C MET A 1 13.01 -1.46 7.67
N LYS A 2 13.14 -1.16 6.41
CA LYS A 2 13.88 0.02 5.99
C LYS A 2 12.92 1.17 5.73
N LEU A 3 13.39 2.38 5.97
CA LEU A 3 12.60 3.58 5.74
C LEU A 3 12.72 3.99 4.27
N VAL A 4 11.57 4.14 3.62
CA VAL A 4 11.52 4.53 2.21
C VAL A 4 10.56 5.70 2.07
N THR A 5 10.98 6.73 1.34
CA THR A 5 10.16 7.91 1.11
C THR A 5 9.72 7.94 -0.35
N VAL A 6 8.44 8.16 -0.59
CA VAL A 6 7.90 8.27 -1.93
C VAL A 6 7.01 9.49 -2.04
N LEU A 7 6.93 10.02 -3.27
CA LEU A 7 6.04 11.13 -3.58
C LEU A 7 4.82 10.56 -4.30
N LEU A 8 3.64 10.94 -3.83
CA LEU A 8 2.39 10.47 -4.42
C LEU A 8 1.51 11.64 -4.81
N PRO A 9 0.75 11.52 -5.90
CA PRO A 9 -0.25 12.53 -6.25
C PRO A 9 -1.26 12.67 -5.12
N GLU A 10 -1.83 13.88 -5.00
CA GLU A 10 -2.81 14.14 -3.93
C GLU A 10 -4.00 13.20 -3.99
N ALA A 11 -4.44 12.88 -5.20
CA ALA A 11 -5.58 11.98 -5.35
C ALA A 11 -5.32 10.62 -4.70
N TYR A 12 -4.08 10.14 -4.79
CA TYR A 12 -3.72 8.87 -4.17
C TYR A 12 -3.76 8.97 -2.65
N LEU A 13 -3.27 10.10 -2.12
CA LEU A 13 -3.30 10.30 -0.68
C LEU A 13 -4.72 10.37 -0.15
N GLU A 14 -5.60 11.04 -0.89
CA GLU A 14 -7.00 11.12 -0.49
C GLU A 14 -7.66 9.75 -0.49
N GLY A 15 -7.33 8.92 -1.49
CA GLY A 15 -7.85 7.56 -1.53
C GLY A 15 -7.39 6.72 -0.36
N LEU A 16 -6.11 6.87 0.02
CA LEU A 16 -5.58 6.16 1.16
C LEU A 16 -6.28 6.60 2.46
N ASP A 17 -6.52 7.91 2.58
CA ASP A 17 -7.24 8.43 3.76
C ASP A 17 -8.63 7.85 3.84
N GLU A 18 -9.30 7.69 2.70
CA GLU A 18 -10.63 7.09 2.69
C GLU A 18 -10.61 5.65 3.16
N LEU A 19 -9.61 4.90 2.74
CA LEU A 19 -9.49 3.51 3.17
C LEU A 19 -9.29 3.41 4.67
N VAL A 20 -8.51 4.33 5.23
CA VAL A 20 -8.30 4.36 6.67
C VAL A 20 -9.58 4.76 7.40
N ARG A 21 -10.27 5.78 6.89
CA ARG A 21 -11.50 6.25 7.51
C ARG A 21 -12.59 5.19 7.50
N SER A 22 -12.62 4.38 6.44
CA SER A 22 -13.64 3.34 6.34
C SER A 22 -13.37 2.14 7.23
N GLY A 23 -12.20 2.11 7.88
CA GLY A 23 -11.84 1.05 8.78
C GLY A 23 -11.21 -0.16 8.13
N MET A 24 -10.96 -0.11 6.81
CA MET A 24 -10.33 -1.24 6.13
C MET A 24 -8.87 -1.41 6.53
N TYR A 25 -8.20 -0.33 6.87
CA TYR A 25 -6.80 -0.38 7.29
C TYR A 25 -6.60 0.53 8.48
N PRO A 26 -5.71 0.16 9.42
CA PRO A 26 -5.50 0.99 10.60
C PRO A 26 -4.72 2.27 10.34
N SER A 27 -3.98 2.36 9.23
CA SER A 27 -3.20 3.53 8.91
C SER A 27 -2.87 3.56 7.42
N ARG A 28 -2.41 4.74 6.94
CA ARG A 28 -1.97 4.86 5.56
C ARG A 28 -0.81 3.90 5.27
N SER A 29 0.12 3.79 6.22
CA SER A 29 1.26 2.90 6.04
C SER A 29 0.81 1.44 5.88
N ALA A 30 -0.17 1.02 6.66
CA ALA A 30 -0.69 -0.34 6.55
C ALA A 30 -1.34 -0.57 5.19
N ALA A 31 -2.09 0.42 4.69
CA ALA A 31 -2.72 0.31 3.38
C ALA A 31 -1.66 0.21 2.29
N ILE A 32 -0.62 1.03 2.38
CA ILE A 32 0.46 1.02 1.39
C ILE A 32 1.19 -0.32 1.41
N ARG A 33 1.51 -0.83 2.59
CA ARG A 33 2.20 -2.12 2.70
C ARG A 33 1.36 -3.24 2.11
N ALA A 34 0.05 -3.21 2.34
CA ALA A 34 -0.82 -4.23 1.78
C ALA A 34 -0.85 -4.15 0.26
N ALA A 35 -0.91 -2.93 -0.29
CA ALA A 35 -0.93 -2.75 -1.73
C ALA A 35 0.36 -3.26 -2.38
N VAL A 36 1.50 -2.92 -1.78
CA VAL A 36 2.79 -3.37 -2.31
C VAL A 36 2.90 -4.89 -2.23
N ARG A 37 2.52 -5.46 -1.09
CA ARG A 37 2.56 -6.91 -0.93
C ARG A 37 1.70 -7.60 -1.98
N ASP A 38 0.48 -7.11 -2.18
CA ASP A 38 -0.42 -7.75 -3.13
C ASP A 38 0.11 -7.63 -4.55
N MET A 39 0.69 -6.49 -4.89
CA MET A 39 1.28 -6.30 -6.20
C MET A 39 2.44 -7.25 -6.43
N LEU A 40 3.30 -7.40 -5.45
CA LEU A 40 4.45 -8.29 -5.56
C LEU A 40 4.02 -9.75 -5.65
N LYS A 41 3.00 -10.14 -4.89
CA LYS A 41 2.48 -11.49 -4.97
C LYS A 41 1.91 -11.78 -6.35
N ARG A 42 1.32 -10.78 -6.99
CA ARG A 42 0.72 -10.96 -8.30
C ARG A 42 1.76 -10.96 -9.40
N GLU A 43 2.77 -10.09 -9.30
CA GLU A 43 3.67 -9.84 -10.42
C GLU A 43 5.01 -10.56 -10.29
N VAL A 44 5.48 -10.80 -9.08
CA VAL A 44 6.84 -11.31 -8.88
C VAL A 44 6.87 -12.65 -8.17
N TRP A 45 6.25 -12.73 -6.99
CA TRP A 45 6.41 -13.90 -6.13
C TRP A 45 5.90 -15.21 -6.71
N PRO A 46 4.84 -15.23 -7.53
CA PRO A 46 4.43 -16.51 -8.11
C PRO A 46 5.52 -17.17 -8.96
N LYS A 47 6.48 -16.38 -9.42
CA LYS A 47 7.55 -16.89 -10.27
C LYS A 47 8.74 -17.44 -9.48
N ARG A 48 8.69 -17.34 -8.17
CA ARG A 48 9.82 -17.73 -7.33
C ARG A 48 9.74 -19.16 -6.84
N GLU A 49 8.71 -19.82 -7.21
CA GLU A 49 8.55 -21.24 -6.87
C GLU A 49 9.69 -22.10 -7.40
#